data_49a0f98de2dd796548b4027a3cca0cc2
#
_entry.id   49a0f98de2dd796548b4027a3cca0cc2
#
_cell.length_a   1.000
_cell.length_b   1.000
_cell.length_c   1.000
_cell.angle_alpha   90.00
_cell.angle_beta   90.00
_cell.angle_gamma   90.00
#
_symmetry.space_group_name_H-M   'P 1'
#
loop_
_entity.id
_entity.type
_entity.pdbx_description
1 polymer ?
#
loop_
_entity_poly.entity_id
_entity_poly.type
_entity_poly.pdbx_seq_one_letter_code
_entity_poly.pdbx_strand_id
1 'polypeptide(L)'
;MCIRDRISIKSDREIELMRIAGKYLSDTFKYIEKYIKTGVTTKRLDTLIHDYILSIGCVPSCLGYEGYPATACISINDEVVHGIPKERKIKNGDIVSIDLVLSYKGYHADATRTYIIGNVSDEVRNLVKDTKDAFYAGVKKVKEGARIRDISRAIEEYAHAHGLSVVEELCGHGIGLEMHEDPDVPNFDDNNRTRLKAGMVIAIEPMLNL
;
A
#
# COMPACT_ATOMS: atom_id res chain seq x y z
N MET A 1 1.53 20.34 -25.88
CA MET A 1 1.24 20.80 -24.51
C MET A 1 1.09 19.54 -23.69
N CYS A 2 2.11 19.17 -22.93
CA CYS A 2 2.13 17.92 -22.17
C CYS A 2 1.02 17.92 -21.11
N ILE A 3 0.19 16.88 -21.14
CA ILE A 3 -0.95 16.65 -20.21
C ILE A 3 -0.45 16.14 -18.84
N ARG A 4 0.81 16.36 -18.50
CA ARG A 4 1.49 15.71 -17.38
C ARG A 4 1.44 16.42 -16.03
N ASP A 5 0.60 17.41 -15.77
CA ASP A 5 0.64 18.15 -14.49
C ASP A 5 -0.75 18.51 -13.94
N ARG A 6 -1.73 17.61 -13.99
CA ARG A 6 -3.01 17.88 -13.33
C ARG A 6 -3.24 16.93 -12.18
N ILE A 7 -2.69 17.30 -11.03
CA ILE A 7 -3.09 16.69 -9.76
C ILE A 7 -4.60 16.81 -9.62
N SER A 8 -5.27 15.68 -9.50
CA SER A 8 -6.73 15.60 -9.38
C SER A 8 -7.17 16.05 -7.98
N ILE A 9 -8.08 17.03 -7.94
CA ILE A 9 -8.73 17.46 -6.71
C ILE A 9 -10.14 16.84 -6.69
N LYS A 10 -10.38 15.97 -5.74
CA LYS A 10 -11.64 15.24 -5.62
C LYS A 10 -12.69 16.10 -4.96
N SER A 11 -13.90 16.06 -5.48
CA SER A 11 -15.10 16.62 -4.84
C SER A 11 -15.49 15.82 -3.60
N ASP A 12 -16.33 16.39 -2.73
CA ASP A 12 -16.84 15.70 -1.53
C ASP A 12 -17.54 14.37 -1.88
N ARG A 13 -18.24 14.31 -3.01
CA ARG A 13 -18.89 13.08 -3.49
C ARG A 13 -17.88 12.01 -3.88
N GLU A 14 -16.79 12.38 -4.54
CA GLU A 14 -15.73 11.45 -4.95
C GLU A 14 -14.98 10.96 -3.72
N ILE A 15 -14.67 11.84 -2.77
CA ILE A 15 -14.05 11.46 -1.48
C ILE A 15 -14.93 10.46 -0.74
N GLU A 16 -16.27 10.65 -0.74
CA GLU A 16 -17.17 9.71 -0.08
C GLU A 16 -17.15 8.34 -0.76
N LEU A 17 -17.07 8.27 -2.10
CA LEU A 17 -16.93 7.01 -2.82
C LEU A 17 -15.59 6.31 -2.48
N MET A 18 -14.51 7.07 -2.38
CA MET A 18 -13.21 6.56 -1.95
C MET A 18 -13.22 6.09 -0.49
N ARG A 19 -13.94 6.76 0.42
CA ARG A 19 -14.15 6.28 1.80
C ARG A 19 -14.85 4.93 1.83
N ILE A 20 -15.88 4.76 1.00
CA ILE A 20 -16.59 3.48 0.87
C ILE A 20 -15.66 2.41 0.32
N ALA A 21 -14.88 2.70 -0.73
CA ALA A 21 -13.87 1.79 -1.25
C ALA A 21 -12.85 1.39 -0.18
N GLY A 22 -12.32 2.37 0.57
CA GLY A 22 -11.39 2.12 1.68
C GLY A 22 -11.99 1.26 2.80
N LYS A 23 -13.30 1.43 3.08
CA LYS A 23 -14.01 0.57 4.03
C LYS A 23 -14.08 -0.87 3.52
N TYR A 24 -14.45 -1.09 2.26
CA TYR A 24 -14.47 -2.42 1.65
C TYR A 24 -13.07 -3.07 1.63
N LEU A 25 -12.05 -2.28 1.36
CA LEU A 25 -10.66 -2.75 1.42
C LEU A 25 -10.27 -3.18 2.84
N SER A 26 -10.61 -2.38 3.85
CA SER A 26 -10.40 -2.74 5.26
C SER A 26 -11.15 -4.03 5.65
N ASP A 27 -12.38 -4.21 5.18
CA ASP A 27 -13.17 -5.41 5.45
C ASP A 27 -12.60 -6.63 4.70
N THR A 28 -12.00 -6.44 3.52
CA THR A 28 -11.25 -7.49 2.79
C THR A 28 -10.05 -7.97 3.61
N PHE A 29 -9.27 -7.05 4.20
CA PHE A 29 -8.16 -7.44 5.09
C PHE A 29 -8.64 -8.22 6.31
N LYS A 30 -9.71 -7.80 6.98
CA LYS A 30 -10.31 -8.55 8.11
C LYS A 30 -10.81 -9.95 7.70
N TYR A 31 -11.35 -10.05 6.48
CA TYR A 31 -11.79 -11.33 5.95
C TYR A 31 -10.62 -12.28 5.71
N ILE A 32 -9.54 -11.83 5.07
CA ILE A 32 -8.42 -12.69 4.69
C ILE A 32 -7.52 -13.06 5.87
N GLU A 33 -7.42 -12.21 6.89
CA GLU A 33 -6.52 -12.38 8.05
C GLU A 33 -6.62 -13.76 8.70
N LYS A 34 -7.83 -14.29 8.84
CA LYS A 34 -8.07 -15.63 9.41
C LYS A 34 -7.52 -16.80 8.60
N TYR A 35 -7.18 -16.57 7.33
CA TYR A 35 -6.62 -17.58 6.44
C TYR A 35 -5.09 -17.48 6.31
N ILE A 36 -4.47 -16.41 6.78
CA ILE A 36 -3.03 -16.18 6.69
C ILE A 36 -2.33 -16.99 7.78
N LYS A 37 -1.85 -18.18 7.42
CA LYS A 37 -1.21 -19.11 8.36
C LYS A 37 -0.28 -20.09 7.64
N THR A 38 0.61 -20.73 8.39
CA THR A 38 1.49 -21.79 7.92
C THR A 38 0.74 -22.84 7.11
N GLY A 39 1.30 -23.21 5.95
CA GLY A 39 0.78 -24.25 5.06
C GLY A 39 -0.18 -23.77 3.98
N VAL A 40 -0.76 -22.57 4.11
CA VAL A 40 -1.59 -21.96 3.06
C VAL A 40 -0.71 -21.45 1.93
N THR A 41 -1.14 -21.60 0.68
CA THR A 41 -0.40 -21.06 -0.48
C THR A 41 -0.80 -19.62 -0.75
N THR A 42 0.13 -18.82 -1.28
CA THR A 42 -0.17 -17.43 -1.69
C THR A 42 -1.25 -17.40 -2.77
N LYS A 43 -1.27 -18.39 -3.68
CA LYS A 43 -2.34 -18.56 -4.69
C LYS A 43 -3.72 -18.78 -4.04
N ARG A 44 -3.79 -19.56 -2.95
CA ARG A 44 -5.05 -19.77 -2.24
C ARG A 44 -5.55 -18.49 -1.59
N LEU A 45 -4.65 -17.68 -1.03
CA LEU A 45 -5.01 -16.36 -0.49
C LEU A 45 -5.53 -15.44 -1.57
N ASP A 46 -4.87 -15.36 -2.71
CA ASP A 46 -5.29 -14.56 -3.86
C ASP A 46 -6.70 -14.94 -4.33
N THR A 47 -6.99 -16.25 -4.47
CA THR A 47 -8.33 -16.72 -4.83
C THR A 47 -9.39 -16.27 -3.81
N LEU A 48 -9.10 -16.40 -2.52
CA LEU A 48 -10.04 -16.00 -1.46
C LEU A 48 -10.29 -14.49 -1.45
N ILE A 49 -9.25 -13.69 -1.70
CA ILE A 49 -9.33 -12.24 -1.82
C ILE A 49 -10.18 -11.87 -3.04
N HIS A 50 -9.91 -12.49 -4.18
CA HIS A 50 -10.65 -12.27 -5.42
C HIS A 50 -12.16 -12.52 -5.24
N ASP A 51 -12.50 -13.70 -4.74
CA ASP A 51 -13.90 -14.11 -4.52
C ASP A 51 -14.61 -13.15 -3.56
N TYR A 52 -13.92 -12.74 -2.49
CA TYR A 52 -14.48 -11.81 -1.52
C TYR A 52 -14.72 -10.42 -2.12
N ILE A 53 -13.75 -9.85 -2.82
CA ILE A 53 -13.89 -8.52 -3.47
C ILE A 53 -15.07 -8.52 -4.44
N LEU A 54 -15.23 -9.56 -5.26
CA LEU A 54 -16.37 -9.67 -6.16
C LEU A 54 -17.70 -9.82 -5.40
N SER A 55 -17.71 -10.59 -4.31
CA SER A 55 -18.93 -10.83 -3.50
C SER A 55 -19.49 -9.57 -2.85
N ILE A 56 -18.64 -8.56 -2.59
CA ILE A 56 -19.05 -7.26 -2.02
C ILE A 56 -19.31 -6.18 -3.09
N GLY A 57 -19.33 -6.56 -4.38
CA GLY A 57 -19.63 -5.67 -5.50
C GLY A 57 -18.51 -4.70 -5.86
N CYS A 58 -17.27 -5.02 -5.48
CA CYS A 58 -16.06 -4.28 -5.85
C CYS A 58 -15.32 -4.96 -7.00
N VAL A 59 -14.37 -4.26 -7.60
CA VAL A 59 -13.51 -4.76 -8.67
C VAL A 59 -12.08 -4.90 -8.16
N PRO A 60 -11.41 -6.06 -8.32
CA PRO A 60 -9.99 -6.21 -7.99
C PRO A 60 -9.15 -5.47 -9.04
N SER A 61 -8.48 -4.39 -8.65
CA SER A 61 -7.88 -3.45 -9.60
C SER A 61 -6.50 -3.89 -10.09
N CYS A 62 -5.74 -4.67 -9.32
CA CYS A 62 -4.43 -5.18 -9.75
C CYS A 62 -4.54 -6.18 -10.91
N LEU A 63 -5.62 -6.97 -10.96
CA LEU A 63 -5.78 -8.01 -11.97
C LEU A 63 -5.86 -7.43 -13.39
N GLY A 64 -4.88 -7.72 -14.21
CA GLY A 64 -4.77 -7.22 -15.59
C GLY A 64 -4.12 -5.83 -15.71
N TYR A 65 -3.91 -5.11 -14.61
CA TYR A 65 -3.23 -3.82 -14.62
C TYR A 65 -1.78 -4.00 -15.09
N GLU A 66 -1.40 -3.32 -16.17
CA GLU A 66 -0.07 -3.47 -16.82
C GLU A 66 0.35 -4.94 -17.06
N GLY A 67 -0.63 -5.84 -17.22
CA GLY A 67 -0.40 -7.27 -17.43
C GLY A 67 -0.18 -8.08 -16.15
N TYR A 68 -0.38 -7.49 -14.96
CA TYR A 68 -0.26 -8.23 -13.69
C TYR A 68 -1.30 -9.36 -13.60
N PRO A 69 -0.90 -10.61 -13.27
CA PRO A 69 -1.75 -11.79 -13.49
C PRO A 69 -2.66 -12.15 -12.31
N ALA A 70 -2.68 -11.38 -11.22
CA ALA A 70 -3.34 -11.74 -9.97
C ALA A 70 -4.14 -10.57 -9.36
N THR A 71 -4.98 -10.87 -8.38
CA THR A 71 -5.80 -9.89 -7.65
C THR A 71 -5.00 -9.14 -6.59
N ALA A 72 -4.07 -9.82 -5.95
CA ALA A 72 -3.26 -9.29 -4.85
C ALA A 72 -1.78 -9.44 -5.16
N CYS A 73 -0.95 -8.49 -4.70
CA CYS A 73 0.47 -8.71 -4.58
C CYS A 73 0.74 -9.37 -3.22
N ILE A 74 1.39 -10.54 -3.21
CA ILE A 74 1.71 -11.27 -1.96
C ILE A 74 3.21 -11.56 -1.94
N SER A 75 3.93 -10.72 -1.21
CA SER A 75 5.38 -10.76 -1.09
C SER A 75 5.80 -11.44 0.21
N ILE A 76 6.77 -12.33 0.16
CA ILE A 76 7.25 -13.09 1.33
C ILE A 76 8.73 -12.83 1.55
N ASN A 77 9.08 -12.38 2.75
CA ASN A 77 10.45 -12.11 3.21
C ASN A 77 11.16 -11.08 2.30
N ASP A 78 12.17 -11.48 1.54
CA ASP A 78 13.01 -10.62 0.70
C ASP A 78 12.31 -10.11 -0.58
N GLU A 79 11.08 -10.58 -0.86
CA GLU A 79 10.27 -10.02 -1.94
C GLU A 79 9.74 -8.65 -1.47
N VAL A 80 10.33 -7.56 -1.94
CA VAL A 80 10.01 -6.19 -1.47
C VAL A 80 8.54 -5.87 -1.73
N VAL A 81 8.10 -5.91 -3.01
CA VAL A 81 6.71 -5.70 -3.44
C VAL A 81 6.39 -6.56 -4.67
N HIS A 82 5.14 -6.48 -5.16
CA HIS A 82 4.66 -7.09 -6.41
C HIS A 82 4.86 -8.61 -6.49
N GLY A 83 4.96 -9.31 -5.36
CA GLY A 83 5.04 -10.77 -5.32
C GLY A 83 3.84 -11.43 -5.98
N ILE A 84 4.08 -12.21 -7.06
CA ILE A 84 3.00 -12.90 -7.79
C ILE A 84 2.55 -14.14 -6.99
N PRO A 85 1.26 -14.26 -6.65
CA PRO A 85 0.71 -15.42 -5.97
C PRO A 85 0.95 -16.74 -6.73
N LYS A 86 1.47 -17.74 -6.03
CA LYS A 86 1.86 -19.03 -6.59
C LYS A 86 1.63 -20.16 -5.57
N GLU A 87 1.94 -21.41 -5.92
CA GLU A 87 1.80 -22.58 -5.02
C GLU A 87 2.85 -22.59 -3.88
N ARG A 88 3.50 -21.45 -3.61
CA ARG A 88 4.39 -21.26 -2.46
C ARG A 88 3.59 -21.27 -1.18
N LYS A 89 3.89 -22.20 -0.28
CA LYS A 89 3.29 -22.29 1.05
C LYS A 89 3.98 -21.35 2.02
N ILE A 90 3.19 -20.63 2.77
CA ILE A 90 3.63 -19.83 3.91
C ILE A 90 4.22 -20.76 4.99
N LYS A 91 5.32 -20.36 5.60
CA LYS A 91 6.04 -21.12 6.63
C LYS A 91 6.06 -20.36 7.96
N ASN A 92 6.31 -21.08 9.03
CA ASN A 92 6.63 -20.45 10.31
C ASN A 92 7.95 -19.68 10.18
N GLY A 93 7.97 -18.44 10.65
CA GLY A 93 9.12 -17.53 10.51
C GLY A 93 9.02 -16.59 9.30
N ASP A 94 8.03 -16.75 8.42
CA ASP A 94 7.85 -15.82 7.31
C ASP A 94 7.20 -14.50 7.78
N ILE A 95 7.54 -13.42 7.09
CA ILE A 95 6.71 -12.22 7.01
C ILE A 95 6.01 -12.20 5.65
N VAL A 96 4.73 -11.85 5.65
CA VAL A 96 3.89 -11.86 4.44
C VAL A 96 3.27 -10.51 4.27
N SER A 97 3.70 -9.77 3.27
CA SER A 97 3.10 -8.49 2.87
C SER A 97 2.03 -8.75 1.81
N ILE A 98 0.81 -8.34 2.11
CA ILE A 98 -0.32 -8.43 1.18
C ILE A 98 -0.71 -7.02 0.80
N ASP A 99 -0.61 -6.73 -0.47
CA ASP A 99 -0.94 -5.46 -1.08
C ASP A 99 -2.18 -5.63 -1.95
N LEU A 100 -3.20 -4.79 -1.71
CA LEU A 100 -4.52 -4.89 -2.29
C LEU A 100 -5.00 -3.56 -2.81
N VAL A 101 -5.40 -3.54 -4.06
CA VAL A 101 -6.15 -2.43 -4.64
C VAL A 101 -7.49 -2.93 -5.12
N LEU A 102 -8.55 -2.26 -4.70
CA LEU A 102 -9.89 -2.48 -5.23
C LEU A 102 -10.55 -1.16 -5.62
N SER A 103 -11.53 -1.24 -6.51
CA SER A 103 -12.34 -0.09 -6.84
C SER A 103 -13.82 -0.33 -6.55
N TYR A 104 -14.49 0.73 -6.11
CA TYR A 104 -15.92 0.80 -5.93
C TYR A 104 -16.49 1.98 -6.75
N LYS A 105 -17.40 1.68 -7.68
CA LYS A 105 -17.94 2.67 -8.62
C LYS A 105 -16.89 3.49 -9.35
N GLY A 106 -15.77 2.83 -9.72
CA GLY A 106 -14.67 3.42 -10.45
C GLY A 106 -13.62 4.15 -9.60
N TYR A 107 -13.82 4.29 -8.29
CA TYR A 107 -12.84 4.93 -7.39
C TYR A 107 -12.04 3.89 -6.63
N HIS A 108 -10.73 4.05 -6.62
CA HIS A 108 -9.77 3.11 -6.05
C HIS A 108 -9.50 3.37 -4.57
N ALA A 109 -9.18 2.31 -3.87
CA ALA A 109 -8.54 2.31 -2.55
C ALA A 109 -7.40 1.31 -2.56
N ASP A 110 -6.29 1.70 -1.96
CA ASP A 110 -5.02 1.00 -1.93
C ASP A 110 -4.53 0.84 -0.49
N ALA A 111 -4.07 -0.34 -0.11
CA ALA A 111 -3.40 -0.57 1.16
C ALA A 111 -2.59 -1.87 1.17
N THR A 112 -1.49 -1.83 1.90
CA THR A 112 -0.65 -2.99 2.21
C THR A 112 -0.69 -3.31 3.71
N ARG A 113 -0.65 -4.60 4.05
CA ARG A 113 -0.48 -5.09 5.41
C ARG A 113 0.53 -6.22 5.46
N THR A 114 1.47 -6.14 6.41
CA THR A 114 2.46 -7.18 6.66
C THR A 114 2.09 -7.99 7.89
N TYR A 115 2.11 -9.32 7.74
CA TYR A 115 1.76 -10.31 8.76
C TYR A 115 2.99 -11.14 9.14
N ILE A 116 3.24 -11.26 10.44
CA ILE A 116 4.29 -12.12 10.99
C ILE A 116 3.69 -13.50 11.24
N ILE A 117 4.32 -14.55 10.71
CA ILE A 117 3.82 -15.92 10.79
C ILE A 117 4.65 -16.71 11.80
N GLY A 118 4.08 -16.91 12.97
CA GLY A 118 4.75 -17.65 14.05
C GLY A 118 5.91 -16.90 14.69
N ASN A 119 7.09 -17.54 14.78
CA ASN A 119 8.25 -16.97 15.46
C ASN A 119 9.23 -16.38 14.46
N VAL A 120 9.56 -15.11 14.62
CA VAL A 120 10.59 -14.37 13.87
C VAL A 120 11.60 -13.80 14.85
N SER A 121 12.77 -13.38 14.36
CA SER A 121 13.75 -12.64 15.17
C SER A 121 13.20 -11.29 15.63
N ASP A 122 13.78 -10.72 16.67
CA ASP A 122 13.42 -9.37 17.12
C ASP A 122 13.71 -8.31 16.06
N GLU A 123 14.78 -8.51 15.28
CA GLU A 123 15.16 -7.65 14.16
C GLU A 123 14.03 -7.58 13.11
N VAL A 124 13.51 -8.73 12.67
CA VAL A 124 12.38 -8.80 11.72
C VAL A 124 11.11 -8.21 12.32
N ARG A 125 10.85 -8.47 13.62
CA ARG A 125 9.70 -7.90 14.31
C ARG A 125 9.78 -6.36 14.37
N ASN A 126 10.98 -5.84 14.65
CA ASN A 126 11.23 -4.41 14.67
C ASN A 126 11.09 -3.81 13.28
N LEU A 127 11.63 -4.45 12.22
CA LEU A 127 11.46 -3.99 10.85
C LEU A 127 9.97 -3.77 10.50
N VAL A 128 9.13 -4.77 10.77
CA VAL A 128 7.67 -4.67 10.49
C VAL A 128 7.02 -3.55 11.29
N LYS A 129 7.39 -3.43 12.57
CA LYS A 129 6.88 -2.36 13.45
C LYS A 129 7.35 -0.98 12.97
N ASP A 130 8.63 -0.84 12.69
CA ASP A 130 9.25 0.45 12.37
C ASP A 130 8.82 0.94 10.98
N THR A 131 8.57 0.03 10.02
CA THR A 131 7.94 0.38 8.74
C THR A 131 6.54 0.98 8.96
N LYS A 132 5.73 0.36 9.82
CA LYS A 132 4.43 0.91 10.19
C LYS A 132 4.52 2.26 10.90
N ASP A 133 5.48 2.43 11.79
CA ASP A 133 5.66 3.69 12.53
C ASP A 133 6.21 4.80 11.62
N ALA A 134 7.06 4.47 10.62
CA ALA A 134 7.50 5.39 9.57
C ALA A 134 6.30 5.90 8.74
N PHE A 135 5.35 5.02 8.39
CA PHE A 135 4.09 5.43 7.76
C PHE A 135 3.38 6.51 8.59
N TYR A 136 3.20 6.28 9.90
CA TYR A 136 2.55 7.27 10.75
C TYR A 136 3.38 8.54 10.96
N ALA A 137 4.71 8.47 10.88
CA ALA A 137 5.56 9.66 10.89
C ALA A 137 5.28 10.53 9.64
N GLY A 138 5.14 9.92 8.46
CA GLY A 138 4.72 10.58 7.23
C GLY A 138 3.31 11.16 7.33
N VAL A 139 2.33 10.36 7.76
CA VAL A 139 0.92 10.78 7.91
C VAL A 139 0.76 12.00 8.79
N LYS A 140 1.54 12.14 9.87
CA LYS A 140 1.53 13.32 10.74
C LYS A 140 1.89 14.63 10.04
N LYS A 141 2.55 14.56 8.86
CA LYS A 141 2.88 15.73 8.05
C LYS A 141 1.78 16.10 7.05
N VAL A 142 0.77 15.24 6.87
CA VAL A 142 -0.32 15.47 5.93
C VAL A 142 -1.25 16.55 6.48
N LYS A 143 -1.14 17.73 5.88
CA LYS A 143 -2.04 18.86 6.14
C LYS A 143 -2.03 19.81 4.95
N GLU A 144 -3.10 20.56 4.77
CA GLU A 144 -3.17 21.56 3.70
C GLU A 144 -1.97 22.54 3.79
N GLY A 145 -1.36 22.81 2.62
CA GLY A 145 -0.19 23.68 2.48
C GLY A 145 1.16 23.01 2.77
N ALA A 146 1.21 21.85 3.44
CA ALA A 146 2.43 21.06 3.55
C ALA A 146 2.91 20.61 2.17
N ARG A 147 4.12 20.15 2.05
CA ARG A 147 4.71 19.66 0.81
C ARG A 147 4.87 18.15 0.85
N ILE A 148 4.87 17.50 -0.32
CA ILE A 148 5.16 16.05 -0.43
C ILE A 148 6.49 15.72 0.27
N ARG A 149 7.54 16.50 0.03
CA ARG A 149 8.84 16.31 0.69
C ARG A 149 8.79 16.32 2.22
N ASP A 150 7.80 16.98 2.84
CA ASP A 150 7.68 16.98 4.30
C ASP A 150 7.25 15.60 4.81
N ILE A 151 6.45 14.86 4.00
CA ILE A 151 6.06 13.46 4.25
C ILE A 151 7.28 12.57 4.04
N SER A 152 7.89 12.66 2.86
CA SER A 152 9.06 11.88 2.44
C SER A 152 10.21 11.97 3.45
N ARG A 153 10.56 13.18 3.83
CA ARG A 153 11.60 13.43 4.83
C ARG A 153 11.27 12.80 6.19
N ALA A 154 10.03 12.89 6.64
CA ALA A 154 9.64 12.30 7.93
C ALA A 154 9.75 10.77 7.93
N ILE A 155 9.49 10.11 6.78
CA ILE A 155 9.66 8.67 6.59
C ILE A 155 11.16 8.31 6.62
N GLU A 156 11.97 9.01 5.83
CA GLU A 156 13.40 8.79 5.70
C GLU A 156 14.14 9.02 7.04
N GLU A 157 13.87 10.15 7.71
CA GLU A 157 14.45 10.46 9.02
C GLU A 157 14.09 9.39 10.06
N TYR A 158 12.84 8.89 10.03
CA TYR A 158 12.42 7.80 10.92
C TYR A 158 13.18 6.51 10.62
N ALA A 159 13.26 6.11 9.36
CA ALA A 159 13.96 4.90 8.94
C ALA A 159 15.45 4.93 9.35
N HIS A 160 16.16 6.00 9.03
CA HIS A 160 17.58 6.17 9.36
C HIS A 160 17.83 6.19 10.87
N ALA A 161 16.94 6.81 11.65
CA ALA A 161 17.06 6.81 13.12
C ALA A 161 16.93 5.41 13.74
N HIS A 162 16.35 4.46 13.02
CA HIS A 162 16.19 3.05 13.42
C HIS A 162 17.15 2.12 12.70
N GLY A 163 18.14 2.65 11.97
CA GLY A 163 19.14 1.85 11.24
C GLY A 163 18.62 1.14 10.00
N LEU A 164 17.48 1.60 9.48
CA LEU A 164 16.85 1.06 8.28
C LEU A 164 17.12 1.95 7.06
N SER A 165 17.07 1.36 5.87
CA SER A 165 17.13 2.07 4.59
C SER A 165 15.76 2.12 3.93
N VAL A 166 15.52 3.16 3.12
CA VAL A 166 14.32 3.29 2.29
C VAL A 166 14.58 2.73 0.89
N VAL A 167 13.54 2.15 0.28
CA VAL A 167 13.56 1.81 -1.15
C VAL A 167 13.31 3.08 -1.94
N GLU A 168 14.24 3.45 -2.82
CA GLU A 168 14.20 4.71 -3.59
C GLU A 168 13.50 4.55 -4.96
N GLU A 169 13.50 3.33 -5.53
CA GLU A 169 12.98 3.05 -6.86
C GLU A 169 11.44 3.03 -6.94
N LEU A 170 10.78 2.96 -5.78
CA LEU A 170 9.34 2.87 -5.67
C LEU A 170 8.82 3.94 -4.71
N CYS A 171 7.59 4.39 -4.96
CA CYS A 171 7.00 5.47 -4.19
C CYS A 171 5.48 5.29 -4.05
N GLY A 172 4.90 5.97 -3.08
CA GLY A 172 3.47 6.21 -3.04
C GLY A 172 3.03 7.19 -4.15
N HIS A 173 1.76 7.42 -4.28
CA HIS A 173 1.18 8.15 -5.42
C HIS A 173 -0.15 8.82 -5.10
N GLY A 174 -0.61 9.69 -5.98
CA GLY A 174 -2.01 10.10 -6.01
C GLY A 174 -2.90 8.94 -6.40
N ILE A 175 -4.16 8.95 -5.97
CA ILE A 175 -5.12 7.88 -6.25
C ILE A 175 -6.54 8.45 -6.40
N GLY A 176 -7.36 7.82 -7.27
CA GLY A 176 -8.73 8.26 -7.50
C GLY A 176 -9.46 7.39 -8.50
N LEU A 177 -9.78 7.94 -9.67
CA LEU A 177 -10.34 7.19 -10.81
C LEU A 177 -9.31 6.25 -11.42
N GLU A 178 -8.04 6.69 -11.43
CA GLU A 178 -6.93 5.81 -11.78
C GLU A 178 -6.31 5.24 -10.50
N MET A 179 -5.70 4.05 -10.61
CA MET A 179 -4.95 3.44 -9.52
C MET A 179 -3.77 4.31 -9.13
N HIS A 180 -3.01 4.79 -10.10
CA HIS A 180 -1.88 5.69 -9.93
C HIS A 180 -2.17 7.03 -10.61
N GLU A 181 -2.16 8.09 -9.83
CA GLU A 181 -2.31 9.48 -10.26
C GLU A 181 -1.14 10.33 -9.73
N ASP A 182 -0.94 11.51 -10.31
CA ASP A 182 -0.05 12.51 -9.72
C ASP A 182 -0.60 13.01 -8.36
N PRO A 183 0.26 13.38 -7.40
CA PRO A 183 1.73 13.38 -7.46
C PRO A 183 2.35 12.07 -6.97
N ASP A 184 3.59 11.81 -7.37
CA ASP A 184 4.44 10.83 -6.68
C ASP A 184 4.70 11.26 -5.23
N VAL A 185 4.75 10.26 -4.33
CA VAL A 185 5.02 10.42 -2.89
C VAL A 185 6.22 9.55 -2.50
N PRO A 186 7.45 9.99 -2.78
CA PRO A 186 8.66 9.24 -2.45
C PRO A 186 8.83 8.99 -0.96
N ASN A 187 9.55 7.93 -0.62
CA ASN A 187 9.88 7.60 0.77
C ASN A 187 11.16 8.28 1.27
N PHE A 188 11.83 9.05 0.43
CA PHE A 188 13.02 9.85 0.71
C PHE A 188 12.86 11.29 0.20
N ASP A 189 13.65 12.24 0.71
CA ASP A 189 13.57 13.66 0.33
C ASP A 189 14.18 13.92 -1.05
N ASP A 190 13.39 13.72 -2.11
CA ASP A 190 13.70 14.08 -3.50
C ASP A 190 13.55 15.57 -3.82
N ASN A 191 13.31 16.41 -2.79
CA ASN A 191 13.00 17.83 -2.91
C ASN A 191 11.66 18.13 -3.62
N ASN A 192 10.70 17.21 -3.65
CA ASN A 192 9.36 17.43 -4.21
C ASN A 192 8.62 18.55 -3.45
N ARG A 193 8.42 19.68 -4.12
CA ARG A 193 7.81 20.89 -3.54
C ARG A 193 6.32 21.02 -3.78
N THR A 194 5.69 19.98 -4.38
CA THR A 194 4.25 19.93 -4.59
C THR A 194 3.52 20.16 -3.26
N ARG A 195 2.60 21.13 -3.23
CA ARG A 195 1.82 21.44 -2.03
C ARG A 195 0.55 20.62 -1.97
N LEU A 196 0.29 20.05 -0.80
CA LEU A 196 -0.97 19.41 -0.50
C LEU A 196 -2.10 20.44 -0.48
N LYS A 197 -3.22 20.08 -1.10
CA LYS A 197 -4.46 20.87 -1.13
C LYS A 197 -5.62 20.00 -0.66
N ALA A 198 -6.61 20.62 -0.03
CA ALA A 198 -7.86 19.92 0.29
C ALA A 198 -8.46 19.28 -0.97
N GLY A 199 -8.92 18.04 -0.85
CA GLY A 199 -9.42 17.23 -1.97
C GLY A 199 -8.37 16.38 -2.68
N MET A 200 -7.08 16.52 -2.40
CA MET A 200 -6.09 15.53 -2.82
C MET A 200 -6.27 14.24 -2.03
N VAL A 201 -6.12 13.09 -2.70
CA VAL A 201 -6.02 11.78 -2.07
C VAL A 201 -4.74 11.13 -2.54
N ILE A 202 -3.94 10.66 -1.60
CA ILE A 202 -2.61 10.08 -1.85
C ILE A 202 -2.45 8.76 -1.11
N ALA A 203 -1.72 7.83 -1.68
CA ALA A 203 -1.16 6.65 -1.03
C ALA A 203 0.23 7.01 -0.47
N ILE A 204 0.52 6.58 0.74
CA ILE A 204 1.81 6.74 1.42
C ILE A 204 2.31 5.34 1.73
N GLU A 205 3.44 4.94 1.14
CA GLU A 205 3.85 3.54 1.06
C GLU A 205 5.31 3.35 1.44
N PRO A 206 5.67 3.47 2.73
CA PRO A 206 7.04 3.20 3.15
C PRO A 206 7.43 1.75 2.87
N MET A 207 8.52 1.57 2.16
CA MET A 207 9.19 0.30 1.94
C MET A 207 10.58 0.40 2.55
N LEU A 208 10.81 -0.36 3.63
CA LEU A 208 12.05 -0.30 4.41
C LEU A 208 12.79 -1.63 4.38
N ASN A 209 14.11 -1.54 4.39
CA ASN A 209 15.03 -2.68 4.44
C ASN A 209 15.97 -2.56 5.65
N LEU A 210 16.46 -3.73 6.10
CA LEU A 210 17.54 -3.85 7.08
C LEU A 210 18.87 -3.36 6.53
#